data_7ec1f4bcc3d8259a475f79cd4aa706f2
#
_entry.id   7ec1f4bcc3d8259a475f79cd4aa706f2
#
_cell.length_a   1.000
_cell.length_b   1.000
_cell.length_c   1.000
_cell.angle_alpha   90.00
_cell.angle_beta   90.00
_cell.angle_gamma   90.00
#
_symmetry.space_group_name_H-M   'P 1'
#
loop_
_entity.id
_entity.type
_entity.pdbx_description
1 polymer ?
#
loop_
_entity_poly.entity_id
_entity_poly.type
_entity_poly.pdbx_seq_one_letter_code
_entity_poly.pdbx_strand_id
1 'polypeptide(L)'
;MARAVVDEAIRNVVAVGADPSSVALLDNFSWGDPRRPSTLGELVAAVQGCCAAATAHRAPFVSGKDSLNNEYLGSDGARHAVPPTLVITAIAHHPNPDLAVTPDLKQAGSVLVLVGSTRTEFGGSHFFMVDGTLSFGDGARGMVPAPDPHAPSRYRALHRLLRTGRV
;
A
#
# COMPACT_ATOMS: atom_id res chain seq x y z
N MET A 1 -0.03 -7.92 -3.68
CA MET A 1 -0.89 -6.99 -2.93
C MET A 1 -0.17 -6.52 -1.65
N ALA A 2 0.06 -7.34 -0.60
CA ALA A 2 0.53 -6.91 0.71
C ALA A 2 1.82 -6.05 0.72
N ARG A 3 2.83 -6.40 -0.08
CA ARG A 3 4.04 -5.56 -0.22
C ARG A 3 3.72 -4.17 -0.78
N ALA A 4 2.80 -4.08 -1.73
CA ALA A 4 2.46 -2.82 -2.39
C ALA A 4 1.71 -1.87 -1.45
N VAL A 5 0.77 -2.39 -0.64
CA VAL A 5 0.01 -1.54 0.28
C VAL A 5 0.88 -1.01 1.43
N VAL A 6 1.87 -1.78 1.89
CA VAL A 6 2.86 -1.30 2.87
C VAL A 6 3.74 -0.19 2.27
N ASP A 7 4.24 -0.41 1.04
CA ASP A 7 5.02 0.60 0.33
C ASP A 7 4.21 1.89 0.09
N GLU A 8 2.94 1.75 -0.31
CA GLU A 8 2.03 2.88 -0.52
C GLU A 8 1.82 3.69 0.77
N ALA A 9 1.53 3.03 1.89
CA ALA A 9 1.32 3.71 3.16
C ALA A 9 2.56 4.52 3.58
N ILE A 10 3.76 3.95 3.44
CA ILE A 10 5.03 4.65 3.73
C ILE A 10 5.26 5.80 2.75
N ARG A 11 5.00 5.58 1.47
CA ARG A 11 5.11 6.61 0.43
C ARG A 11 4.24 7.82 0.72
N ASN A 12 3.02 7.61 1.19
CA ASN A 12 2.07 8.67 1.50
C ASN A 12 2.60 9.60 2.61
N VAL A 13 3.17 9.08 3.69
CA VAL A 13 3.74 9.92 4.76
C VAL A 13 5.05 10.60 4.33
N VAL A 14 5.86 9.93 3.51
CA VAL A 14 7.09 10.53 2.97
C VAL A 14 6.79 11.62 1.96
N ALA A 15 5.73 11.48 1.17
CA ALA A 15 5.33 12.48 0.17
C ALA A 15 5.02 13.85 0.78
N VAL A 16 4.54 13.89 2.01
CA VAL A 16 4.31 15.15 2.75
C VAL A 16 5.52 15.62 3.56
N GLY A 17 6.64 14.88 3.52
CA GLY A 17 7.90 15.29 4.14
C GLY A 17 8.28 14.54 5.42
N ALA A 18 7.50 13.57 5.88
CA ALA A 18 7.84 12.79 7.07
C ALA A 18 9.14 12.00 6.90
N ASP A 19 9.85 11.78 8.00
CA ASP A 19 11.09 10.99 8.02
C ASP A 19 10.79 9.50 7.87
N PRO A 20 11.23 8.84 6.79
CA PRO A 20 11.01 7.41 6.60
C PRO A 20 11.69 6.53 7.65
N SER A 21 12.62 7.06 8.45
CA SER A 21 13.26 6.31 9.55
C SER A 21 12.42 6.27 10.83
N SER A 22 11.37 7.08 10.91
CA SER A 22 10.48 7.21 12.08
C SER A 22 9.07 6.66 11.83
N VAL A 23 8.87 5.89 10.75
CA VAL A 23 7.57 5.33 10.41
C VAL A 23 7.23 4.14 11.30
N ALA A 24 6.02 4.16 11.84
CA ALA A 24 5.37 3.00 12.45
C ALA A 24 4.13 2.61 11.64
N LEU A 25 3.83 1.33 11.60
CA LEU A 25 2.74 0.76 10.81
C LEU A 25 1.67 0.14 11.70
N LEU A 26 0.43 0.21 11.24
CA LEU A 26 -0.69 -0.53 11.78
C LEU A 26 -1.34 -1.31 10.63
N ASP A 27 -1.77 -2.53 10.90
CA ASP A 27 -2.53 -3.33 9.96
C ASP A 27 -4.03 -3.40 10.30
N ASN A 28 -4.80 -3.76 9.29
CA ASN A 28 -6.18 -4.19 9.45
C ASN A 28 -6.45 -5.26 8.41
N PHE A 29 -6.46 -6.51 8.84
CA PHE A 29 -6.83 -7.66 8.02
C PHE A 29 -8.34 -7.91 8.12
N SER A 30 -8.98 -8.07 6.98
CA SER A 30 -10.38 -8.48 6.87
C SER A 30 -10.46 -9.69 5.96
N TRP A 31 -10.70 -10.86 6.56
CA TRP A 31 -10.60 -12.16 5.89
C TRP A 31 -11.80 -13.07 6.21
N GLY A 32 -12.06 -14.03 5.32
CA GLY A 32 -12.99 -15.12 5.55
C GLY A 32 -12.51 -16.13 6.62
N ASP A 33 -13.16 -17.28 6.68
CA ASP A 33 -12.87 -18.35 7.66
C ASP A 33 -11.46 -18.96 7.45
N PRO A 34 -10.49 -18.74 8.36
CA PRO A 34 -9.13 -19.25 8.24
C PRO A 34 -9.01 -20.76 8.44
N ARG A 35 -10.08 -21.46 8.84
CA ARG A 35 -10.11 -22.94 8.89
C ARG A 35 -10.15 -23.55 7.49
N ARG A 36 -10.45 -22.77 6.45
CA ARG A 36 -10.35 -23.19 5.06
C ARG A 36 -8.89 -23.07 4.60
N PRO A 37 -8.28 -24.15 4.09
CA PRO A 37 -6.86 -24.13 3.70
C PRO A 37 -6.49 -23.03 2.69
N SER A 38 -7.36 -22.74 1.72
CA SER A 38 -7.14 -21.67 0.74
C SER A 38 -7.11 -20.29 1.40
N THR A 39 -8.10 -19.99 2.24
CA THR A 39 -8.21 -18.73 2.98
C THR A 39 -7.03 -18.52 3.92
N LEU A 40 -6.61 -19.57 4.62
CA LEU A 40 -5.43 -19.54 5.48
C LEU A 40 -4.14 -19.32 4.65
N GLY A 41 -4.02 -20.00 3.52
CA GLY A 41 -2.85 -19.85 2.61
C GLY A 41 -2.71 -18.41 2.11
N GLU A 42 -3.80 -17.79 1.73
CA GLU A 42 -3.83 -16.37 1.31
C GLU A 42 -3.45 -15.44 2.47
N LEU A 43 -3.97 -15.68 3.67
CA LEU A 43 -3.63 -14.91 4.86
C LEU A 43 -2.13 -15.01 5.18
N VAL A 44 -1.58 -16.22 5.19
CA VAL A 44 -0.15 -16.44 5.43
C VAL A 44 0.71 -15.72 4.39
N ALA A 45 0.35 -15.80 3.11
CA ALA A 45 1.06 -15.12 2.04
C ALA A 45 1.00 -13.58 2.20
N ALA A 46 -0.14 -13.04 2.63
CA ALA A 46 -0.29 -11.61 2.91
C ALA A 46 0.58 -11.17 4.09
N VAL A 47 0.59 -11.91 5.19
CA VAL A 47 1.44 -11.64 6.37
C VAL A 47 2.92 -11.68 5.98
N GLN A 48 3.35 -12.70 5.24
CA GLN A 48 4.73 -12.78 4.74
C GLN A 48 5.11 -11.57 3.85
N GLY A 49 4.17 -11.12 3.02
CA GLY A 49 4.34 -9.91 2.21
C GLY A 49 4.51 -8.65 3.06
N CYS A 50 3.69 -8.50 4.10
CA CYS A 50 3.81 -7.39 5.07
C CYS A 50 5.16 -7.41 5.79
N CYS A 51 5.57 -8.57 6.33
CA CYS A 51 6.85 -8.73 7.01
C CYS A 51 8.03 -8.37 6.09
N ALA A 52 8.02 -8.85 4.85
CA ALA A 52 9.08 -8.56 3.89
C ALA A 52 9.19 -7.05 3.58
N ALA A 53 8.05 -6.37 3.38
CA ALA A 53 8.04 -4.94 3.11
C ALA A 53 8.44 -4.12 4.35
N ALA A 54 7.88 -4.42 5.51
CA ALA A 54 8.22 -3.76 6.77
C ALA A 54 9.73 -3.86 7.09
N THR A 55 10.32 -5.03 6.88
CA THR A 55 11.76 -5.25 7.04
C THR A 55 12.58 -4.43 6.06
N ALA A 56 12.18 -4.40 4.77
CA ALA A 56 12.88 -3.64 3.74
C ALA A 56 12.87 -2.14 4.03
N HIS A 57 11.76 -1.62 4.51
CA HIS A 57 11.60 -0.21 4.89
C HIS A 57 12.10 0.11 6.30
N ARG A 58 12.36 -0.90 7.14
CA ARG A 58 12.68 -0.75 8.58
C ARG A 58 11.56 -0.03 9.35
N ALA A 59 10.32 -0.27 8.95
CA ALA A 59 9.12 0.30 9.55
C ALA A 59 8.38 -0.80 10.32
N PRO A 60 8.37 -0.77 11.66
CA PRO A 60 7.74 -1.82 12.46
C PRO A 60 6.22 -1.70 12.44
N PHE A 61 5.53 -2.84 12.46
CA PHE A 61 4.15 -2.90 12.89
C PHE A 61 4.09 -2.78 14.41
N VAL A 62 3.35 -1.80 14.91
CA VAL A 62 3.24 -1.50 16.35
C VAL A 62 1.86 -1.77 16.90
N SER A 63 0.87 -1.94 16.04
CA SER A 63 -0.50 -2.30 16.38
C SER A 63 -1.21 -2.86 15.16
N GLY A 64 -2.38 -3.41 15.36
CA GLY A 64 -3.21 -3.92 14.29
C GLY A 64 -4.59 -4.35 14.79
N LYS A 65 -5.47 -4.63 13.86
CA LYS A 65 -6.81 -5.15 14.13
C LYS A 65 -7.19 -6.15 13.05
N ASP A 66 -7.39 -7.39 13.43
CA ASP A 66 -7.74 -8.48 12.53
C ASP A 66 -9.19 -8.89 12.69
N SER A 67 -9.86 -9.03 11.57
CA SER A 67 -11.21 -9.59 11.48
C SER A 67 -11.17 -10.86 10.63
N LEU A 68 -11.20 -12.00 11.29
CA LEU A 68 -11.31 -13.32 10.67
C LEU A 68 -12.75 -13.82 10.80
N ASN A 69 -13.19 -14.67 9.87
CA ASN A 69 -14.59 -15.09 9.72
C ASN A 69 -15.55 -13.96 9.28
N ASN A 70 -15.07 -12.98 8.53
CA ASN A 70 -15.91 -11.96 7.91
C ASN A 70 -16.74 -12.59 6.78
N GLU A 71 -17.85 -13.20 7.17
CA GLU A 71 -18.75 -13.93 6.29
C GLU A 71 -20.20 -13.62 6.64
N TYR A 72 -21.06 -13.66 5.64
CA TYR A 72 -22.50 -13.57 5.82
C TYR A 72 -23.21 -14.76 5.16
N LEU A 73 -24.41 -15.07 5.61
CA LEU A 73 -25.28 -16.06 5.00
C LEU A 73 -26.11 -15.34 3.94
N GLY A 74 -25.89 -15.71 2.66
CA GLY A 74 -26.66 -15.16 1.55
C GLY A 74 -28.10 -15.71 1.50
N SER A 75 -28.94 -15.06 0.71
CA SER A 75 -30.31 -15.51 0.43
C SER A 75 -30.37 -16.85 -0.33
N ASP A 76 -29.25 -17.24 -0.94
CA ASP A 76 -29.01 -18.54 -1.58
C ASP A 76 -28.70 -19.67 -0.59
N GLY A 77 -28.63 -19.37 0.72
CA GLY A 77 -28.26 -20.32 1.77
C GLY A 77 -26.76 -20.61 1.84
N ALA A 78 -25.93 -19.96 1.01
CA ALA A 78 -24.49 -20.12 1.06
C ALA A 78 -23.81 -19.08 1.96
N ARG A 79 -22.63 -19.42 2.50
CA ARG A 79 -21.77 -18.46 3.20
C ARG A 79 -20.87 -17.77 2.22
N HIS A 80 -20.94 -16.44 2.20
CA HIS A 80 -20.13 -15.56 1.38
C HIS A 80 -19.11 -14.84 2.24
N ALA A 81 -17.85 -15.06 1.95
CA ALA A 81 -16.76 -14.34 2.59
C ALA A 81 -16.57 -12.95 1.94
N VAL A 82 -16.16 -11.96 2.73
CA VAL A 82 -15.64 -10.72 2.18
C VAL A 82 -14.37 -11.03 1.35
N PRO A 83 -14.11 -10.30 0.27
CA PRO A 83 -12.83 -10.41 -0.41
C PRO A 83 -11.67 -10.17 0.56
N PRO A 84 -10.56 -10.93 0.47
CA PRO A 84 -9.38 -10.70 1.28
C PRO A 84 -8.90 -9.26 1.16
N THR A 85 -9.01 -8.52 2.25
CA THR A 85 -8.75 -7.07 2.29
C THR A 85 -7.71 -6.74 3.34
N LEU A 86 -6.73 -5.92 2.97
CA LEU A 86 -5.68 -5.43 3.84
C LEU A 86 -5.62 -3.91 3.75
N VAL A 87 -5.76 -3.25 4.89
CA VAL A 87 -5.58 -1.81 5.03
C VAL A 87 -4.35 -1.55 5.91
N ILE A 88 -3.42 -0.75 5.44
CA ILE A 88 -2.23 -0.35 6.20
C ILE A 88 -2.30 1.14 6.52
N THR A 89 -2.09 1.46 7.79
CA THR A 89 -1.91 2.84 8.25
C THR A 89 -0.44 3.05 8.58
N ALA A 90 0.15 4.11 8.05
CA ALA A 90 1.47 4.58 8.44
C ALA A 90 1.36 5.83 9.29
N ILE A 91 2.14 5.87 10.37
CA ILE A 91 2.27 7.02 11.24
C ILE A 91 3.74 7.41 11.28
N ALA A 92 4.03 8.70 11.09
CA ALA A 92 5.39 9.20 11.15
C ALA A 92 5.42 10.61 11.76
N HIS A 93 6.52 10.93 12.42
CA HIS A 93 6.76 12.26 12.93
C HIS A 93 7.28 13.18 11.83
N HIS A 94 6.69 14.36 11.68
CA HIS A 94 7.21 15.42 10.82
C HIS A 94 7.93 16.46 11.69
N PRO A 95 9.26 16.61 11.55
CA PRO A 95 10.04 17.44 12.48
C PRO A 95 9.75 18.94 12.38
N ASN A 96 9.29 19.40 11.22
CA ASN A 96 8.90 20.79 11.01
C ASN A 96 7.65 20.87 10.11
N PRO A 97 6.45 21.10 10.66
CA PRO A 97 5.22 21.15 9.87
C PRO A 97 5.20 22.28 8.82
N ASP A 98 5.99 23.33 8.98
CA ASP A 98 6.07 24.43 8.00
C ASP A 98 6.72 23.98 6.67
N LEU A 99 7.44 22.85 6.70
CA LEU A 99 8.03 22.22 5.52
C LEU A 99 7.16 21.09 4.94
N ALA A 100 5.94 20.92 5.45
CA ALA A 100 5.03 19.92 4.92
C ALA A 100 4.62 20.27 3.47
N VAL A 101 4.76 19.29 2.57
CA VAL A 101 4.45 19.47 1.15
C VAL A 101 3.01 19.08 0.89
N THR A 102 2.29 19.91 0.16
CA THR A 102 0.91 19.67 -0.28
C THR A 102 0.87 19.32 -1.78
N PRO A 103 -0.20 18.69 -2.30
CA PRO A 103 -0.24 18.17 -3.67
C PRO A 103 -0.44 19.23 -4.76
N ASP A 104 -0.75 20.48 -4.40
CA ASP A 104 -0.96 21.55 -5.37
C ASP A 104 0.34 21.99 -6.04
N LEU A 105 0.25 22.39 -7.30
CA LEU A 105 1.36 22.97 -8.04
C LEU A 105 1.61 24.41 -7.56
N LYS A 106 2.82 24.68 -7.05
CA LYS A 106 3.14 25.94 -6.35
C LYS A 106 3.43 27.08 -7.30
N GLN A 107 4.10 26.83 -8.41
CA GLN A 107 4.60 27.88 -9.29
C GLN A 107 4.53 27.45 -10.75
N ALA A 108 4.06 28.36 -11.62
CA ALA A 108 4.09 28.16 -13.06
C ALA A 108 5.54 28.06 -13.56
N GLY A 109 5.81 27.11 -14.45
CA GLY A 109 7.15 26.87 -14.97
C GLY A 109 8.01 25.91 -14.12
N SER A 110 7.50 25.41 -13.00
CA SER A 110 8.17 24.36 -12.23
C SER A 110 8.31 23.07 -13.05
N VAL A 111 9.42 22.36 -12.84
CA VAL A 111 9.68 21.08 -13.48
C VAL A 111 8.99 19.96 -12.70
N LEU A 112 8.21 19.14 -13.41
CA LEU A 112 7.65 17.92 -12.86
C LEU A 112 8.63 16.76 -13.04
N VAL A 113 8.97 16.08 -11.95
CA VAL A 113 9.92 14.97 -11.95
C VAL A 113 9.24 13.71 -11.50
N LEU A 114 9.32 12.65 -12.32
CA LEU A 114 8.88 11.31 -11.94
C LEU A 114 10.03 10.59 -11.20
N VAL A 115 9.79 10.25 -9.93
CA VAL A 115 10.76 9.50 -9.12
C VAL A 115 10.44 8.01 -9.19
N GLY A 116 11.25 7.27 -9.90
CA GLY A 116 11.07 5.84 -10.12
C GLY A 116 10.90 5.49 -11.59
N SER A 117 10.43 4.29 -11.85
CA SER A 117 10.13 3.81 -13.21
C SER A 117 8.68 3.35 -13.29
N THR A 118 8.03 3.70 -14.39
CA THR A 118 6.69 3.23 -14.73
C THR A 118 6.80 2.12 -15.77
N ARG A 119 5.99 1.09 -15.63
CA ARG A 119 5.93 -0.05 -16.54
C ARG A 119 4.50 -0.26 -17.01
N THR A 120 4.32 -1.05 -18.05
CA THR A 120 2.99 -1.47 -18.52
C THR A 120 2.46 -2.59 -17.61
N GLU A 121 2.13 -2.26 -16.37
CA GLU A 121 1.67 -3.16 -15.33
C GLU A 121 0.40 -2.58 -14.71
N PHE A 122 -0.77 -2.90 -15.26
CA PHE A 122 -2.06 -2.34 -14.84
C PHE A 122 -2.95 -3.36 -14.12
N GLY A 123 -2.43 -4.56 -13.84
CA GLY A 123 -3.20 -5.62 -13.18
C GLY A 123 -3.77 -5.17 -11.84
N GLY A 124 -5.05 -5.43 -11.61
CA GLY A 124 -5.76 -5.04 -10.39
C GLY A 124 -6.03 -3.55 -10.24
N SER A 125 -5.80 -2.74 -11.27
CA SER A 125 -6.05 -1.30 -11.23
C SER A 125 -7.48 -0.94 -11.66
N HIS A 126 -7.93 0.26 -11.26
CA HIS A 126 -9.20 0.83 -11.72
C HIS A 126 -9.26 1.03 -13.25
N PHE A 127 -8.12 1.11 -13.93
CA PHE A 127 -8.06 1.22 -15.38
C PHE A 127 -8.87 0.09 -16.05
N PHE A 128 -8.60 -1.15 -15.66
CA PHE A 128 -9.32 -2.30 -16.19
C PHE A 128 -10.80 -2.36 -15.75
N MET A 129 -11.11 -1.84 -14.57
CA MET A 129 -12.51 -1.75 -14.12
C MET A 129 -13.32 -0.78 -14.99
N VAL A 130 -12.71 0.34 -15.39
CA VAL A 130 -13.35 1.36 -16.24
C VAL A 130 -13.46 0.89 -17.69
N ASP A 131 -12.45 0.18 -18.17
CA ASP A 131 -12.41 -0.36 -19.54
C ASP A 131 -13.38 -1.55 -19.75
N GLY A 132 -14.00 -2.05 -18.68
CA GLY A 132 -14.96 -3.16 -18.76
C GLY A 132 -14.34 -4.50 -19.16
N THR A 133 -13.02 -4.57 -19.29
CA THR A 133 -12.28 -5.79 -19.66
C THR A 133 -11.92 -6.65 -18.45
N LEU A 134 -12.19 -6.16 -17.23
CA LEU A 134 -12.08 -6.91 -16.00
C LEU A 134 -13.47 -7.20 -15.43
N SER A 135 -13.90 -8.45 -15.51
CA SER A 135 -14.84 -8.98 -14.55
C SER A 135 -14.07 -9.40 -13.29
N PHE A 136 -14.62 -9.13 -12.10
CA PHE A 136 -14.15 -9.70 -10.84
C PHE A 136 -14.27 -11.23 -10.89
N GLY A 137 -13.28 -11.92 -11.38
CA GLY A 137 -13.30 -13.39 -11.53
C GLY A 137 -12.37 -13.93 -12.60
N ASP A 138 -12.12 -13.19 -13.64
CA ASP A 138 -11.15 -13.57 -14.68
C ASP A 138 -9.74 -13.16 -14.26
N GLY A 139 -9.18 -13.83 -13.29
CA GLY A 139 -7.83 -13.68 -12.78
C GLY A 139 -6.90 -12.81 -13.64
N ALA A 140 -6.97 -11.50 -13.45
CA ALA A 140 -6.01 -10.50 -13.90
C ALA A 140 -5.44 -10.67 -15.32
N ARG A 141 -6.05 -10.06 -16.27
CA ARG A 141 -5.35 -9.72 -17.50
C ARG A 141 -4.36 -8.60 -17.16
N GLY A 142 -3.12 -8.96 -16.90
CA GLY A 142 -2.05 -8.03 -16.64
C GLY A 142 -1.29 -8.31 -15.35
N MET A 143 -0.04 -7.87 -15.30
CA MET A 143 0.80 -8.00 -14.12
C MET A 143 0.43 -6.91 -13.11
N VAL A 144 0.25 -7.32 -11.86
CA VAL A 144 0.17 -6.39 -10.73
C VAL A 144 1.57 -5.81 -10.50
N PRO A 145 1.72 -4.46 -10.41
CA PRO A 145 3.01 -3.85 -10.19
C PRO A 145 3.70 -4.40 -8.94
N ALA A 146 4.95 -4.82 -9.08
CA ALA A 146 5.79 -5.14 -7.93
C ALA A 146 6.36 -3.85 -7.33
N PRO A 147 6.41 -3.71 -5.99
CA PRO A 147 7.10 -2.60 -5.35
C PRO A 147 8.56 -2.52 -5.80
N ASP A 148 9.03 -1.30 -6.03
CA ASP A 148 10.41 -1.06 -6.40
C ASP A 148 11.36 -1.45 -5.25
N PRO A 149 12.32 -2.35 -5.46
CA PRO A 149 13.27 -2.74 -4.42
C PRO A 149 14.15 -1.57 -3.93
N HIS A 150 14.26 -0.51 -4.71
CA HIS A 150 14.99 0.71 -4.37
C HIS A 150 14.12 1.78 -3.68
N ALA A 151 12.81 1.54 -3.49
CA ALA A 151 11.91 2.49 -2.85
C ALA A 151 12.42 2.99 -1.50
N PRO A 152 12.93 2.14 -0.58
CA PRO A 152 13.44 2.62 0.72
C PRO A 152 14.59 3.64 0.61
N SER A 153 15.47 3.48 -0.37
CA SER A 153 16.57 4.41 -0.59
C SER A 153 16.11 5.70 -1.25
N ARG A 154 15.17 5.61 -2.19
CA ARG A 154 14.55 6.77 -2.86
C ARG A 154 13.76 7.62 -1.88
N TYR A 155 13.00 7.01 -0.97
CA TYR A 155 12.23 7.74 0.04
C TYR A 155 13.15 8.52 0.99
N ARG A 156 14.28 7.93 1.41
CA ARG A 156 15.29 8.66 2.19
C ARG A 156 15.90 9.82 1.41
N ALA A 157 16.15 9.65 0.12
CA ALA A 157 16.68 10.71 -0.72
C ALA A 157 15.66 11.84 -0.92
N LEU A 158 14.40 11.47 -1.17
CA LEU A 158 13.30 12.43 -1.31
C LEU A 158 13.09 13.22 -0.01
N HIS A 159 13.01 12.54 1.14
CA HIS A 159 12.90 13.21 2.43
C HIS A 159 14.02 14.25 2.65
N ARG A 160 15.28 13.90 2.35
CA ARG A 160 16.39 14.87 2.44
C ARG A 160 16.20 16.06 1.52
N LEU A 161 15.66 15.85 0.33
CA LEU A 161 15.38 16.94 -0.63
C LEU A 161 14.24 17.83 -0.11
N LEU A 162 13.13 17.24 0.35
CA LEU A 162 11.99 18.00 0.89
C LEU A 162 12.39 18.88 2.08
N ARG A 163 13.30 18.40 2.94
CA ARG A 163 13.82 19.19 4.06
C ARG A 163 14.59 20.43 3.64
N THR A 164 14.98 20.56 2.39
CA THR A 164 15.67 21.79 1.91
C THR A 164 14.69 22.93 1.61
N GLY A 165 13.38 22.66 1.58
CA GLY A 165 12.37 23.64 1.18
C GLY A 165 12.45 24.08 -0.28
N ARG A 166 13.06 23.25 -1.14
CA ARG A 166 13.26 23.56 -2.58
C ARG A 166 12.31 22.78 -3.50
N VAL A 167 11.37 22.03 -2.93
CA VAL A 167 10.38 21.22 -3.66
C VAL A 167 8.99 21.65 -3.24
#